data_901e3081fa7eb3bf4827b242fe6261a9
#
_entry.id   901e3081fa7eb3bf4827b242fe6261a9
#
_cell.length_a   1.000
_cell.length_b   1.000
_cell.length_c   1.000
_cell.angle_alpha   90.00
_cell.angle_beta   90.00
_cell.angle_gamma   90.00
#
_symmetry.space_group_name_H-M   'P 1'
#
loop_
_entity.id
_entity.type
_entity.pdbx_description
1 polymer ?
#
loop_
_entity_poly.entity_id
_entity_poly.type
_entity_poly.pdbx_seq_one_letter_code
_entity_poly.pdbx_strand_id
1 'polypeptide(L)'
;MASISLSLFVPLMLLVACGRDPGTSTTSSSTSTGTESATTEPVPTGTTTSSNTSEATTPTTDSGIDTNFPNGDIPNGGQCNLFKQDCMAGQKCNAWSMDGGIFPDGAKCVPIMGERLPGEGCTLEGSFGDGVDDCVEGSICLDIDNSGKAACVAFCQGNMEDPTCPDVKDKCAFLFEPTVPLCFPSCDPLAQDCSPAETCVPNIAALGAEFFVCMPRVFEELPGQYGDACYALSGCDPSYLCIFAENVPGCGGTYCCSTYCDLSTPDTCAAFDKTLSCIPWFNPGEATPGYEDVGVCGVMP
;
A
#
# COMPACT_ATOMS: atom_id res chain seq x y z
N MET A 1 -15.04 41.13 12.71
CA MET A 1 -14.91 39.74 13.13
C MET A 1 -14.40 39.01 11.90
N ALA A 2 -13.10 38.76 11.86
CA ALA A 2 -12.45 38.10 10.73
C ALA A 2 -12.35 36.61 11.07
N SER A 3 -13.10 35.78 10.36
CA SER A 3 -12.95 34.33 10.41
C SER A 3 -11.62 33.95 9.74
N ILE A 4 -10.69 33.48 10.53
CA ILE A 4 -9.47 32.83 10.05
C ILE A 4 -9.86 31.37 9.79
N SER A 5 -10.08 31.05 8.51
CA SER A 5 -10.24 29.68 8.06
C SER A 5 -8.86 29.02 8.09
N LEU A 6 -8.60 28.23 9.11
CA LEU A 6 -7.41 27.41 9.22
C LEU A 6 -7.68 26.12 8.44
N SER A 7 -7.43 26.15 7.13
CA SER A 7 -7.40 24.94 6.32
C SER A 7 -6.17 24.13 6.72
N LEU A 8 -6.36 23.12 7.55
CA LEU A 8 -5.38 22.06 7.77
C LEU A 8 -5.28 21.24 6.46
N PHE A 9 -4.51 21.74 5.50
CA PHE A 9 -3.98 20.92 4.43
C PHE A 9 -2.98 19.94 5.07
N VAL A 10 -3.39 18.71 5.25
CA VAL A 10 -2.50 17.61 5.57
C VAL A 10 -1.94 17.10 4.24
N PRO A 11 -0.73 17.48 3.84
CA PRO A 11 -0.08 16.80 2.71
C PRO A 11 0.37 15.43 3.24
N LEU A 12 -0.40 14.40 2.93
CA LEU A 12 -0.01 13.02 3.17
C LEU A 12 1.15 12.70 2.22
N MET A 13 2.36 12.94 2.67
CA MET A 13 3.53 12.32 2.07
C MET A 13 3.69 10.94 2.69
N LEU A 14 3.36 9.90 1.93
CA LEU A 14 3.85 8.55 2.15
C LEU A 14 5.35 8.52 1.81
N LEU A 15 6.16 9.21 2.64
CA LEU A 15 7.60 9.11 2.56
C LEU A 15 8.02 7.84 3.29
N VAL A 16 8.13 6.75 2.54
CA VAL A 16 9.01 5.65 2.94
C VAL A 16 10.42 6.18 2.86
N ALA A 17 10.95 6.63 4.00
CA ALA A 17 12.34 7.00 4.11
C ALA A 17 13.18 5.73 4.00
N CYS A 18 13.79 5.49 2.84
CA CYS A 18 14.93 4.59 2.73
C CYS A 18 16.06 5.14 3.60
N GLY A 19 16.18 4.63 4.82
CA GLY A 19 17.32 4.85 5.69
C GLY A 19 18.57 4.23 5.06
N ARG A 20 19.41 5.07 4.46
CA ARG A 20 20.80 4.71 4.18
C ARG A 20 21.57 4.87 5.47
N ASP A 21 21.91 3.75 6.10
CA ASP A 21 22.92 3.74 7.15
C ASP A 21 24.29 4.12 6.57
N PRO A 22 25.00 5.10 7.15
CA PRO A 22 26.40 5.33 6.80
C PRO A 22 27.25 4.22 7.45
N GLY A 23 27.85 3.40 6.60
CA GLY A 23 28.65 2.25 6.95
C GLY A 23 29.72 2.49 8.01
N THR A 24 29.73 1.60 8.99
CA THR A 24 30.89 1.36 9.84
C THR A 24 31.62 0.12 9.31
N SER A 25 32.69 0.37 8.59
CA SER A 25 33.64 -0.66 8.17
C SER A 25 34.35 -1.24 9.37
N THR A 26 34.06 -2.47 9.74
CA THR A 26 34.94 -3.28 10.57
C THR A 26 35.54 -4.41 9.72
N THR A 27 36.79 -4.21 9.40
CA THR A 27 37.69 -5.18 8.77
C THR A 27 37.92 -6.35 9.74
N SER A 28 37.53 -7.55 9.36
CA SER A 28 37.97 -8.79 9.99
C SER A 28 38.53 -9.69 8.90
N SER A 29 39.86 -9.73 8.87
CA SER A 29 40.67 -10.68 8.12
C SER A 29 40.58 -12.06 8.76
N SER A 30 40.20 -13.07 8.00
CA SER A 30 40.52 -14.47 8.31
C SER A 30 41.03 -15.16 7.05
N THR A 31 42.32 -15.47 7.12
CA THR A 31 43.10 -16.30 6.23
C THR A 31 42.69 -17.75 6.41
N SER A 32 42.45 -18.48 5.31
CA SER A 32 42.60 -19.94 5.28
C SER A 32 43.01 -20.39 3.89
N THR A 33 44.20 -20.98 3.90
CA THR A 33 44.92 -21.69 2.87
C THR A 33 44.31 -23.06 2.56
N GLY A 34 44.52 -23.52 1.33
CA GLY A 34 44.49 -24.93 0.92
C GLY A 34 43.66 -25.17 -0.34
N THR A 35 44.16 -25.52 -1.38
CA THR A 35 45.04 -26.50 -2.00
C THR A 35 44.44 -26.86 -3.36
N GLU A 36 45.25 -26.83 -4.38
CA GLU A 36 45.04 -27.15 -5.77
C GLU A 36 44.52 -28.58 -6.00
N SER A 37 43.74 -28.76 -7.04
CA SER A 37 43.92 -29.92 -7.96
C SER A 37 43.33 -29.59 -9.32
N ALA A 38 44.25 -29.57 -10.28
CA ALA A 38 44.00 -29.48 -11.70
C ALA A 38 43.58 -30.84 -12.23
N THR A 39 42.61 -30.86 -13.18
CA THR A 39 42.51 -31.96 -14.14
C THR A 39 42.07 -31.37 -15.48
N THR A 40 42.90 -31.60 -16.45
CA THR A 40 42.88 -31.23 -17.86
C THR A 40 42.10 -32.25 -18.71
N GLU A 41 41.49 -31.69 -19.81
CA GLU A 41 41.27 -32.24 -21.14
C GLU A 41 40.00 -33.10 -21.46
N PRO A 42 39.59 -33.19 -22.76
CA PRO A 42 39.83 -32.34 -23.94
C PRO A 42 38.57 -31.96 -24.74
N VAL A 43 38.75 -30.99 -25.65
CA VAL A 43 37.83 -30.51 -26.68
C VAL A 43 37.67 -31.56 -27.80
N PRO A 44 36.48 -31.71 -28.46
CA PRO A 44 36.42 -32.04 -29.86
C PRO A 44 35.87 -30.89 -30.71
N THR A 45 36.68 -30.48 -31.64
CA THR A 45 36.39 -29.69 -32.83
C THR A 45 35.41 -30.43 -33.74
N GLY A 46 34.32 -29.78 -34.12
CA GLY A 46 33.40 -30.26 -35.15
C GLY A 46 32.89 -29.10 -36.01
N THR A 47 33.60 -28.83 -37.09
CA THR A 47 33.20 -27.91 -38.16
C THR A 47 32.14 -28.60 -39.02
N THR A 48 30.96 -27.98 -39.18
CA THR A 48 30.11 -28.20 -40.38
C THR A 48 29.44 -26.87 -40.78
N THR A 49 29.90 -26.41 -41.91
CA THR A 49 29.35 -25.34 -42.74
C THR A 49 28.05 -25.82 -43.37
N SER A 50 26.95 -25.11 -43.20
CA SER A 50 25.79 -25.15 -44.08
C SER A 50 25.18 -23.76 -44.16
N SER A 51 25.44 -23.13 -45.30
CA SER A 51 24.80 -21.93 -45.78
C SER A 51 23.37 -22.25 -46.21
N ASN A 52 22.39 -21.65 -45.52
CA ASN A 52 21.05 -21.45 -46.05
C ASN A 52 20.66 -20.00 -45.87
N THR A 53 20.68 -19.28 -46.99
CA THR A 53 20.09 -17.97 -47.20
C THR A 53 18.57 -18.14 -47.12
N SER A 54 17.96 -17.67 -46.07
CA SER A 54 16.53 -17.41 -45.98
C SER A 54 16.33 -15.96 -45.68
N GLU A 55 15.71 -15.26 -46.60
CA GLU A 55 15.24 -13.89 -46.45
C GLU A 55 14.38 -13.82 -45.20
N ALA A 56 14.87 -13.08 -44.21
CA ALA A 56 14.10 -12.67 -43.04
C ALA A 56 13.16 -11.55 -43.45
N THR A 57 11.91 -11.92 -43.72
CA THR A 57 10.79 -10.95 -43.66
C THR A 57 10.65 -10.56 -42.20
N THR A 58 11.08 -9.35 -41.88
CA THR A 58 10.84 -8.70 -40.62
C THR A 58 9.32 -8.54 -40.47
N PRO A 59 8.68 -9.15 -39.46
CA PRO A 59 7.34 -8.72 -39.08
C PRO A 59 7.50 -7.32 -38.48
N THR A 60 7.04 -6.32 -39.21
CA THR A 60 6.75 -5.02 -38.66
C THR A 60 5.66 -5.22 -37.62
N THR A 61 6.04 -5.39 -36.38
CA THR A 61 5.12 -5.23 -35.26
C THR A 61 4.78 -3.74 -35.22
N ASP A 62 3.73 -3.40 -35.93
CA ASP A 62 2.99 -2.19 -35.71
C ASP A 62 2.31 -2.37 -34.34
N SER A 63 3.06 -2.02 -33.29
CA SER A 63 2.49 -1.82 -31.97
C SER A 63 1.75 -0.49 -32.05
N GLY A 64 0.63 -0.50 -32.76
CA GLY A 64 -0.40 0.52 -32.64
C GLY A 64 -0.89 0.47 -31.20
N ILE A 65 -0.22 1.22 -30.33
CA ILE A 65 -0.80 1.64 -29.06
C ILE A 65 -2.02 2.45 -29.48
N ASP A 66 -3.18 1.85 -29.32
CA ASP A 66 -4.46 2.53 -29.54
C ASP A 66 -4.58 3.57 -28.41
N THR A 67 -4.09 4.79 -28.71
CA THR A 67 -4.08 5.93 -27.78
C THR A 67 -5.45 6.56 -27.61
N ASN A 68 -6.51 5.85 -27.95
CA ASN A 68 -7.89 6.29 -27.87
C ASN A 68 -8.58 5.80 -26.57
N PHE A 69 -7.87 5.82 -25.43
CA PHE A 69 -8.52 5.71 -24.13
C PHE A 69 -9.12 7.07 -23.76
N PRO A 70 -10.41 7.14 -23.39
CA PRO A 70 -10.98 8.36 -22.85
C PRO A 70 -10.18 8.76 -21.60
N ASN A 71 -9.62 9.95 -21.64
CA ASN A 71 -8.83 10.55 -20.57
C ASN A 71 -9.53 10.40 -19.22
N GLY A 72 -8.87 9.80 -18.25
CA GLY A 72 -9.21 9.88 -16.84
C GLY A 72 -9.12 8.60 -16.02
N ASP A 73 -9.24 7.41 -16.63
CA ASP A 73 -9.45 6.17 -15.86
C ASP A 73 -8.21 5.29 -15.71
N ILE A 74 -7.05 5.67 -16.27
CA ILE A 74 -5.80 4.91 -16.12
C ILE A 74 -4.80 5.76 -15.36
N PRO A 75 -4.40 5.34 -14.15
CA PRO A 75 -3.28 5.97 -13.48
C PRO A 75 -2.02 5.88 -14.37
N ASN A 76 -1.36 6.98 -14.58
CA ASN A 76 -0.15 7.23 -15.36
C ASN A 76 0.59 5.97 -15.86
N GLY A 77 0.43 5.64 -17.17
CA GLY A 77 1.27 4.64 -17.84
C GLY A 77 0.78 3.19 -17.79
N GLY A 78 -0.44 2.92 -17.32
CA GLY A 78 -0.99 1.56 -17.25
C GLY A 78 -1.31 0.94 -18.62
N GLN A 79 -1.13 -0.38 -18.73
CA GLN A 79 -1.50 -1.17 -19.91
C GLN A 79 -2.97 -1.63 -19.86
N CYS A 80 -3.64 -1.49 -18.71
CA CYS A 80 -5.02 -1.88 -18.46
C CYS A 80 -5.63 -1.05 -17.34
N ASN A 81 -6.94 -1.16 -17.15
CA ASN A 81 -7.71 -0.44 -16.16
C ASN A 81 -8.08 -1.35 -14.98
N LEU A 82 -7.59 -1.04 -13.76
CA LEU A 82 -7.84 -1.82 -12.54
C LEU A 82 -9.32 -1.93 -12.19
N PHE A 83 -10.13 -0.89 -12.47
CA PHE A 83 -11.57 -0.91 -12.21
C PHE A 83 -12.36 -1.79 -13.19
N LYS A 84 -11.86 -1.97 -14.43
CA LYS A 84 -12.58 -2.62 -15.52
C LYS A 84 -12.11 -4.03 -15.80
N GLN A 85 -10.89 -4.37 -15.35
CA GLN A 85 -10.25 -5.66 -15.62
C GLN A 85 -10.29 -6.03 -17.11
N ASP A 86 -9.83 -5.11 -17.97
CA ASP A 86 -10.02 -5.14 -19.42
C ASP A 86 -8.89 -5.88 -20.17
N CYS A 87 -8.23 -6.81 -19.50
CA CYS A 87 -7.25 -7.70 -20.11
C CYS A 87 -7.90 -8.82 -20.95
N MET A 88 -7.09 -9.51 -21.75
CA MET A 88 -7.57 -10.66 -22.52
C MET A 88 -7.91 -11.84 -21.59
N ALA A 89 -8.78 -12.73 -22.09
CA ALA A 89 -9.17 -13.95 -21.35
C ALA A 89 -7.95 -14.74 -20.85
N GLY A 90 -7.98 -15.13 -19.58
CA GLY A 90 -6.86 -15.80 -18.88
C GLY A 90 -5.82 -14.86 -18.29
N GLN A 91 -6.04 -13.56 -18.41
CA GLN A 91 -5.23 -12.52 -17.76
C GLN A 91 -6.10 -11.66 -16.86
N LYS A 92 -5.48 -11.02 -15.89
CA LYS A 92 -6.09 -9.98 -15.04
C LYS A 92 -5.27 -8.70 -15.12
N CYS A 93 -5.92 -7.56 -14.92
CA CYS A 93 -5.24 -6.29 -14.73
C CYS A 93 -4.75 -6.21 -13.28
N ASN A 94 -3.46 -6.07 -13.09
CA ASN A 94 -2.88 -5.98 -11.75
C ASN A 94 -1.97 -4.76 -11.60
N ALA A 95 -1.88 -4.25 -10.38
CA ALA A 95 -0.97 -3.17 -10.06
C ALA A 95 0.48 -3.66 -10.11
N TRP A 96 1.39 -2.84 -10.63
CA TRP A 96 2.80 -3.16 -10.74
C TRP A 96 3.67 -1.90 -10.69
N SER A 97 4.96 -2.09 -10.42
CA SER A 97 5.94 -1.02 -10.46
C SER A 97 6.61 -0.94 -11.82
N MET A 98 6.52 0.22 -12.48
CA MET A 98 7.14 0.46 -13.79
C MET A 98 8.64 0.62 -13.69
N ASP A 99 9.14 1.09 -12.57
CA ASP A 99 10.57 1.31 -12.32
C ASP A 99 11.28 0.12 -11.65
N GLY A 100 10.52 -0.95 -11.36
CA GLY A 100 11.02 -2.15 -10.68
C GLY A 100 11.15 -1.97 -9.16
N GLY A 101 10.53 -0.92 -8.59
CA GLY A 101 10.39 -0.72 -7.16
C GLY A 101 9.42 -1.71 -6.52
N ILE A 102 9.26 -1.59 -5.19
CA ILE A 102 8.33 -2.44 -4.43
C ILE A 102 6.90 -1.88 -4.41
N PHE A 103 6.73 -0.60 -4.71
CA PHE A 103 5.41 0.06 -4.71
C PHE A 103 4.89 0.21 -6.12
N PRO A 104 3.63 -0.19 -6.38
CA PRO A 104 3.01 -0.01 -7.67
C PRO A 104 2.82 1.46 -8.03
N ASP A 105 3.15 1.80 -9.26
CA ASP A 105 2.95 3.12 -9.88
C ASP A 105 2.26 3.02 -11.26
N GLY A 106 1.81 1.81 -11.62
CA GLY A 106 1.09 1.53 -12.86
C GLY A 106 0.25 0.26 -12.76
N ALA A 107 -0.33 -0.12 -13.90
CA ALA A 107 -1.10 -1.35 -14.05
C ALA A 107 -0.72 -2.09 -15.32
N LYS A 108 -0.68 -3.42 -15.27
CA LYS A 108 -0.40 -4.28 -16.43
C LYS A 108 -1.26 -5.54 -16.43
N CYS A 109 -1.45 -6.11 -17.62
CA CYS A 109 -2.06 -7.43 -17.75
C CYS A 109 -1.06 -8.52 -17.38
N VAL A 110 -1.46 -9.40 -16.46
CA VAL A 110 -0.68 -10.55 -16.00
C VAL A 110 -1.52 -11.83 -16.13
N PRO A 111 -0.92 -13.02 -16.30
CA PRO A 111 -1.66 -14.28 -16.27
C PRO A 111 -2.38 -14.47 -14.93
N ILE A 112 -3.57 -15.07 -14.96
CA ILE A 112 -4.24 -15.54 -13.74
C ILE A 112 -3.54 -16.84 -13.31
N MET A 113 -2.84 -16.81 -12.17
CA MET A 113 -2.00 -17.92 -11.69
C MET A 113 -2.69 -18.77 -10.62
N GLY A 114 -3.82 -18.33 -10.07
CA GLY A 114 -4.52 -19.02 -8.99
C GLY A 114 -6.01 -18.72 -8.93
N GLU A 115 -6.63 -19.24 -7.87
CA GLU A 115 -8.08 -19.16 -7.65
C GLU A 115 -8.40 -18.62 -6.23
N ARG A 116 -7.43 -17.94 -5.59
CA ARG A 116 -7.62 -17.37 -4.24
C ARG A 116 -8.62 -16.23 -4.29
N LEU A 117 -9.62 -16.31 -3.43
CA LEU A 117 -10.67 -15.29 -3.33
C LEU A 117 -10.26 -14.15 -2.40
N PRO A 118 -10.86 -12.95 -2.56
CA PRO A 118 -10.68 -11.87 -1.58
C PRO A 118 -10.90 -12.33 -0.14
N GLY A 119 -9.98 -11.95 0.76
CA GLY A 119 -9.94 -12.40 2.15
C GLY A 119 -9.15 -13.67 2.41
N GLU A 120 -8.81 -14.46 1.38
CA GLU A 120 -7.94 -15.63 1.54
C GLU A 120 -6.47 -15.25 1.51
N GLY A 121 -5.64 -16.01 2.24
CA GLY A 121 -4.19 -15.87 2.19
C GLY A 121 -3.66 -16.15 0.78
N CYS A 122 -2.70 -15.37 0.32
CA CYS A 122 -2.15 -15.44 -1.03
C CYS A 122 -0.63 -15.49 -1.08
N THR A 123 -0.09 -15.74 -2.28
CA THR A 123 1.34 -15.81 -2.54
C THR A 123 1.68 -14.89 -3.70
N LEU A 124 2.75 -14.12 -3.55
CA LEU A 124 3.35 -13.31 -4.61
C LEU A 124 4.39 -14.13 -5.36
N GLU A 125 4.42 -14.01 -6.68
CA GLU A 125 5.51 -14.51 -7.49
C GLU A 125 6.52 -13.36 -7.70
N GLY A 126 7.53 -13.30 -6.84
CA GLY A 126 8.48 -12.19 -6.76
C GLY A 126 8.13 -11.18 -5.67
N SER A 127 8.21 -9.89 -5.97
CA SER A 127 7.85 -8.78 -5.07
C SER A 127 6.42 -8.29 -5.32
N PHE A 128 5.88 -7.52 -4.38
CA PHE A 128 4.58 -6.85 -4.57
C PHE A 128 4.55 -5.98 -5.84
N GLY A 129 5.66 -5.32 -6.17
CA GLY A 129 5.80 -4.51 -7.39
C GLY A 129 5.82 -5.31 -8.69
N ASP A 130 6.00 -6.65 -8.66
CA ASP A 130 5.98 -7.46 -9.87
C ASP A 130 4.56 -7.73 -10.38
N GLY A 131 3.54 -7.58 -9.54
CA GLY A 131 2.13 -7.68 -9.90
C GLY A 131 1.66 -9.08 -10.30
N VAL A 132 2.41 -10.13 -9.98
CA VAL A 132 2.03 -11.53 -10.26
C VAL A 132 1.73 -12.25 -8.95
N ASP A 133 0.52 -12.77 -8.83
CA ASP A 133 0.02 -13.44 -7.62
C ASP A 133 -1.00 -14.53 -7.95
N ASP A 134 -1.41 -15.30 -6.93
CA ASP A 134 -2.37 -16.41 -7.04
C ASP A 134 -3.83 -16.02 -6.73
N CYS A 135 -4.14 -14.70 -6.65
CA CYS A 135 -5.52 -14.22 -6.50
C CYS A 135 -6.30 -14.30 -7.83
N VAL A 136 -7.62 -14.40 -7.72
CA VAL A 136 -8.52 -14.36 -8.88
C VAL A 136 -8.50 -13.00 -9.60
N GLU A 137 -9.07 -12.98 -10.81
CA GLU A 137 -9.33 -11.74 -11.54
C GLU A 137 -10.12 -10.75 -10.67
N GLY A 138 -9.77 -9.46 -10.76
CA GLY A 138 -10.39 -8.40 -9.96
C GLY A 138 -9.86 -8.30 -8.53
N SER A 139 -8.76 -8.96 -8.22
CA SER A 139 -8.10 -8.86 -6.91
C SER A 139 -6.59 -8.94 -7.01
N ILE A 140 -5.91 -8.46 -5.96
CA ILE A 140 -4.46 -8.42 -5.83
C ILE A 140 -4.04 -9.03 -4.49
N CYS A 141 -2.89 -9.68 -4.47
CA CYS A 141 -2.24 -10.14 -3.24
C CYS A 141 -1.55 -8.95 -2.57
N LEU A 142 -2.09 -8.50 -1.45
CA LEU A 142 -1.60 -7.33 -0.73
C LEU A 142 -0.63 -7.75 0.38
N ASP A 143 0.65 -7.42 0.20
CA ASP A 143 1.74 -7.62 1.17
C ASP A 143 2.54 -6.31 1.27
N ILE A 144 2.01 -5.35 2.04
CA ILE A 144 2.53 -3.97 2.08
C ILE A 144 3.92 -3.90 2.72
N ASP A 145 4.18 -4.72 3.73
CA ASP A 145 5.43 -4.72 4.50
C ASP A 145 6.38 -5.87 4.14
N ASN A 146 6.00 -6.64 3.11
CA ASN A 146 6.75 -7.81 2.63
C ASN A 146 7.00 -8.85 3.75
N SER A 147 6.05 -8.98 4.66
CA SER A 147 6.11 -9.90 5.80
C SER A 147 5.79 -11.34 5.41
N GLY A 148 5.25 -11.56 4.22
CA GLY A 148 4.72 -12.84 3.77
C GLY A 148 3.36 -13.19 4.38
N LYS A 149 2.71 -12.25 5.07
CA LYS A 149 1.34 -12.37 5.60
C LYS A 149 0.37 -11.64 4.67
N ALA A 150 0.33 -12.07 3.43
CA ALA A 150 -0.46 -11.46 2.40
C ALA A 150 -1.87 -12.05 2.33
N ALA A 151 -2.83 -11.23 1.92
CA ALA A 151 -4.19 -11.65 1.61
C ALA A 151 -4.66 -11.04 0.28
N CYS A 152 -5.53 -11.75 -0.42
CA CYS A 152 -6.19 -11.22 -1.62
C CYS A 152 -7.16 -10.11 -1.22
N VAL A 153 -7.05 -8.95 -1.88
CA VAL A 153 -7.93 -7.80 -1.70
C VAL A 153 -8.56 -7.45 -3.04
N ALA A 154 -9.87 -7.25 -3.08
CA ALA A 154 -10.59 -6.92 -4.30
C ALA A 154 -10.26 -5.50 -4.78
N PHE A 155 -10.12 -5.31 -6.09
CA PHE A 155 -10.11 -3.97 -6.67
C PHE A 155 -11.50 -3.35 -6.62
N CYS A 156 -11.53 -2.02 -6.51
CA CYS A 156 -12.77 -1.27 -6.72
C CYS A 156 -13.24 -1.42 -8.17
N GLN A 157 -14.55 -1.30 -8.35
CA GLN A 157 -15.24 -1.29 -9.63
C GLN A 157 -15.74 0.13 -9.96
N GLY A 158 -16.21 0.34 -11.20
CA GLY A 158 -16.69 1.64 -11.64
C GLY A 158 -15.59 2.53 -12.23
N ASN A 159 -15.31 3.65 -11.59
CA ASN A 159 -14.27 4.61 -12.00
C ASN A 159 -13.79 5.44 -10.80
N MET A 160 -12.85 6.33 -11.01
CA MET A 160 -12.30 7.18 -9.94
C MET A 160 -13.31 8.18 -9.34
N GLU A 161 -14.33 8.58 -10.09
CA GLU A 161 -15.33 9.56 -9.62
C GLU A 161 -16.45 8.88 -8.81
N ASP A 162 -16.76 7.62 -9.14
CA ASP A 162 -17.80 6.82 -8.48
C ASP A 162 -17.30 5.38 -8.29
N PRO A 163 -16.31 5.16 -7.39
CA PRO A 163 -15.79 3.85 -7.12
C PRO A 163 -16.74 3.05 -6.22
N THR A 164 -16.93 1.78 -6.56
CA THR A 164 -17.77 0.86 -5.78
C THR A 164 -17.01 -0.41 -5.45
N CYS A 165 -17.47 -1.14 -4.42
CA CYS A 165 -16.93 -2.44 -4.05
C CYS A 165 -17.91 -3.57 -4.35
N PRO A 166 -17.40 -4.79 -4.65
CA PRO A 166 -18.27 -5.97 -4.81
C PRO A 166 -19.13 -6.26 -3.58
N ASP A 167 -18.59 -6.12 -2.38
CA ASP A 167 -19.36 -6.12 -1.14
C ASP A 167 -19.78 -4.67 -0.81
N VAL A 168 -21.09 -4.48 -0.61
CA VAL A 168 -21.67 -3.15 -0.31
C VAL A 168 -21.25 -2.59 1.04
N LYS A 169 -20.71 -3.43 1.93
CA LYS A 169 -20.18 -3.01 3.23
C LYS A 169 -18.77 -2.46 3.12
N ASP A 170 -18.07 -2.83 2.06
CA ASP A 170 -16.71 -2.37 1.83
C ASP A 170 -16.69 -0.96 1.25
N LYS A 171 -15.60 -0.28 1.49
CA LYS A 171 -15.31 1.05 0.96
C LYS A 171 -14.08 1.00 0.08
N CYS A 172 -14.16 1.73 -1.03
CA CYS A 172 -13.01 1.87 -1.91
C CYS A 172 -12.00 2.85 -1.32
N ALA A 173 -10.83 2.36 -1.00
CA ALA A 173 -9.70 3.14 -0.56
C ALA A 173 -8.58 3.08 -1.61
N PHE A 174 -7.84 4.17 -1.76
CA PHE A 174 -6.73 4.26 -2.70
C PHE A 174 -5.42 4.14 -1.95
N LEU A 175 -4.58 3.20 -2.34
CA LEU A 175 -3.22 3.06 -1.83
C LEU A 175 -2.21 3.59 -2.85
N PHE A 176 -1.03 3.98 -2.37
CA PHE A 176 0.11 4.41 -3.18
C PHE A 176 -0.18 5.61 -4.10
N GLU A 177 -0.84 6.65 -3.53
CA GLU A 177 -1.12 7.99 -4.14
C GLU A 177 -1.62 7.99 -5.59
N PRO A 178 -2.81 8.03 -5.83
CA PRO A 178 -4.05 7.27 -5.85
C PRO A 178 -4.03 6.17 -6.93
N THR A 179 -2.99 5.32 -6.91
CA THR A 179 -2.71 4.39 -8.01
C THR A 179 -3.49 3.09 -7.91
N VAL A 180 -3.70 2.57 -6.68
CA VAL A 180 -4.28 1.24 -6.47
C VAL A 180 -5.60 1.35 -5.71
N PRO A 181 -6.76 1.23 -6.41
CA PRO A 181 -8.09 1.28 -5.79
C PRO A 181 -8.47 -0.09 -5.22
N LEU A 182 -8.55 -0.21 -3.89
CA LEU A 182 -8.85 -1.47 -3.19
C LEU A 182 -10.05 -1.34 -2.27
N CYS A 183 -10.77 -2.44 -2.12
CA CYS A 183 -11.95 -2.54 -1.27
C CYS A 183 -11.59 -3.08 0.10
N PHE A 184 -11.93 -2.34 1.14
CA PHE A 184 -11.73 -2.73 2.53
C PHE A 184 -13.02 -2.62 3.32
N PRO A 185 -13.23 -3.49 4.33
CA PRO A 185 -14.37 -3.36 5.24
C PRO A 185 -14.37 -1.98 5.91
N SER A 186 -15.54 -1.34 5.98
CA SER A 186 -15.68 -0.12 6.76
C SER A 186 -15.66 -0.42 8.25
N CYS A 187 -15.14 0.51 9.05
CA CYS A 187 -15.08 0.37 10.51
C CYS A 187 -15.55 1.63 11.23
N ASP A 188 -15.92 1.45 12.49
CA ASP A 188 -16.11 2.52 13.44
C ASP A 188 -14.85 2.67 14.30
N PRO A 189 -14.09 3.78 14.18
CA PRO A 189 -12.86 3.98 14.95
C PRO A 189 -13.08 4.07 16.47
N LEU A 190 -14.29 4.37 16.93
CA LEU A 190 -14.61 4.37 18.36
C LEU A 190 -15.00 2.97 18.86
N ALA A 191 -15.65 2.16 18.02
CA ALA A 191 -16.02 0.78 18.36
C ALA A 191 -14.88 -0.21 18.17
N GLN A 192 -13.90 0.08 17.31
CA GLN A 192 -12.76 -0.77 16.99
C GLN A 192 -13.21 -2.17 16.56
N ASP A 193 -14.09 -2.20 15.54
CA ASP A 193 -14.80 -3.40 15.10
C ASP A 193 -14.11 -4.19 13.98
N CYS A 194 -12.85 -3.83 13.69
CA CYS A 194 -11.99 -4.62 12.79
C CYS A 194 -11.59 -5.97 13.39
N SER A 195 -11.11 -6.88 12.54
CA SER A 195 -10.53 -8.14 13.01
C SER A 195 -9.25 -7.89 13.85
N PRO A 196 -8.85 -8.82 14.72
CA PRO A 196 -7.69 -8.60 15.62
C PRO A 196 -6.36 -8.35 14.92
N ALA A 197 -6.23 -8.72 13.64
CA ALA A 197 -5.03 -8.50 12.83
C ALA A 197 -5.08 -7.19 12.02
N GLU A 198 -6.15 -6.42 12.17
CA GLU A 198 -6.40 -5.21 11.41
C GLU A 198 -6.52 -4.01 12.35
N THR A 199 -6.30 -2.83 11.80
CA THR A 199 -6.52 -1.57 12.49
C THR A 199 -7.48 -0.70 11.69
N CYS A 200 -8.36 0.01 12.41
CA CYS A 200 -9.28 0.97 11.80
C CYS A 200 -8.52 2.24 11.46
N VAL A 201 -8.38 2.55 10.19
CA VAL A 201 -7.64 3.73 9.72
C VAL A 201 -8.52 4.63 8.86
N PRO A 202 -8.28 5.95 8.85
CA PRO A 202 -8.99 6.85 7.97
C PRO A 202 -8.60 6.59 6.51
N ASN A 203 -9.57 6.66 5.60
CA ASN A 203 -9.28 6.75 4.18
C ASN A 203 -8.75 8.15 3.86
N ILE A 204 -7.45 8.27 3.70
CA ILE A 204 -6.78 9.57 3.46
C ILE A 204 -6.59 9.84 1.96
N ALA A 205 -7.09 8.98 1.09
CA ALA A 205 -6.96 9.23 -0.34
C ALA A 205 -7.60 10.59 -0.71
N ALA A 206 -6.73 11.48 -1.12
CA ALA A 206 -6.86 12.75 -1.86
C ALA A 206 -8.12 13.63 -1.74
N LEU A 207 -9.24 13.15 -1.22
CA LEU A 207 -10.54 13.79 -1.27
C LEU A 207 -11.18 14.07 0.10
N GLY A 208 -10.43 13.88 1.18
CA GLY A 208 -10.92 14.00 2.56
C GLY A 208 -11.26 12.64 3.16
N ALA A 209 -10.96 12.46 4.45
CA ALA A 209 -11.26 11.23 5.18
C ALA A 209 -12.76 11.16 5.47
N GLU A 210 -13.55 10.76 4.49
CA GLU A 210 -15.00 10.67 4.62
C GLU A 210 -15.45 9.42 5.38
N PHE A 211 -14.56 8.43 5.53
CA PHE A 211 -14.84 7.14 6.19
C PHE A 211 -13.58 6.47 6.70
N PHE A 212 -13.76 5.44 7.50
CA PHE A 212 -12.69 4.61 8.03
C PHE A 212 -12.79 3.18 7.50
N VAL A 213 -11.64 2.52 7.36
CA VAL A 213 -11.55 1.15 6.84
C VAL A 213 -10.63 0.30 7.69
N CYS A 214 -10.94 -1.01 7.75
CA CYS A 214 -10.06 -1.99 8.35
C CYS A 214 -8.92 -2.32 7.39
N MET A 215 -7.69 -2.04 7.80
CA MET A 215 -6.50 -2.41 7.05
C MET A 215 -5.63 -3.38 7.84
N PRO A 216 -5.00 -4.35 7.18
CA PRO A 216 -3.99 -5.19 7.83
C PRO A 216 -2.94 -4.33 8.52
N ARG A 217 -2.59 -4.70 9.75
CA ARG A 217 -1.48 -4.07 10.45
C ARG A 217 -0.18 -4.42 9.75
N VAL A 218 0.63 -3.40 9.46
CA VAL A 218 1.97 -3.56 8.89
C VAL A 218 3.03 -3.34 9.96
N PHE A 219 4.22 -3.93 9.78
CA PHE A 219 5.34 -3.85 10.74
C PHE A 219 4.95 -4.34 12.15
N GLU A 220 4.24 -5.48 12.22
CA GLU A 220 3.75 -6.06 13.48
C GLU A 220 4.86 -6.33 14.51
N GLU A 221 6.12 -6.45 14.06
CA GLU A 221 7.29 -6.62 14.93
C GLU A 221 7.69 -5.33 15.67
N LEU A 222 7.21 -4.17 15.22
CA LEU A 222 7.47 -2.89 15.87
C LEU A 222 6.41 -2.61 16.95
N PRO A 223 6.79 -1.90 18.02
CA PRO A 223 5.82 -1.40 18.98
C PRO A 223 4.80 -0.49 18.28
N GLY A 224 3.54 -0.59 18.68
CA GLY A 224 2.44 0.16 18.06
C GLY A 224 1.52 0.86 19.05
N GLN A 225 1.97 1.05 20.30
CA GLN A 225 1.20 1.71 21.35
C GLN A 225 1.37 3.23 21.33
N TYR A 226 0.64 3.92 22.19
CA TYR A 226 0.74 5.37 22.32
C TYR A 226 2.19 5.83 22.49
N GLY A 227 2.61 6.78 21.65
CA GLY A 227 3.96 7.37 21.66
C GLY A 227 5.01 6.62 20.89
N ASP A 228 4.76 5.37 20.48
CA ASP A 228 5.68 4.60 19.64
C ASP A 228 5.75 5.19 18.23
N ALA A 229 6.96 5.19 17.65
CA ALA A 229 7.16 5.67 16.29
C ALA A 229 6.47 4.74 15.28
N CYS A 230 5.81 5.31 14.30
CA CYS A 230 5.13 4.59 13.23
C CYS A 230 5.53 5.11 11.84
N TYR A 231 5.37 4.26 10.83
CA TYR A 231 5.83 4.53 9.46
C TYR A 231 4.74 4.36 8.40
N ALA A 232 3.57 3.88 8.80
CA ALA A 232 2.40 3.72 7.96
C ALA A 232 1.13 3.96 8.78
N LEU A 233 0.02 4.29 8.14
CA LEU A 233 -1.27 4.51 8.80
C LEU A 233 -1.70 3.31 9.65
N SER A 234 -1.53 2.11 9.12
CA SER A 234 -1.83 0.84 9.79
C SER A 234 -0.63 0.24 10.55
N GLY A 235 0.40 1.04 10.84
CA GLY A 235 1.60 0.60 11.58
C GLY A 235 1.45 0.60 13.10
N CYS A 236 0.28 1.02 13.63
CA CYS A 236 0.00 1.01 15.05
C CYS A 236 -0.82 -0.22 15.47
N ASP A 237 -0.80 -0.55 16.76
CA ASP A 237 -1.69 -1.58 17.31
C ASP A 237 -3.16 -1.22 17.10
N PRO A 238 -4.09 -2.19 17.10
CA PRO A 238 -5.52 -1.90 17.07
C PRO A 238 -5.89 -0.85 18.14
N SER A 239 -6.80 0.04 17.80
CA SER A 239 -7.21 1.24 18.58
C SER A 239 -6.25 2.44 18.52
N TYR A 240 -5.14 2.31 17.80
CA TYR A 240 -4.19 3.41 17.60
C TYR A 240 -4.09 3.80 16.14
N LEU A 241 -3.73 5.05 15.91
CA LEU A 241 -3.56 5.68 14.61
C LEU A 241 -2.19 6.35 14.53
N CYS A 242 -1.53 6.23 13.40
CA CYS A 242 -0.27 6.90 13.12
C CYS A 242 -0.52 8.37 12.75
N ILE A 243 -0.09 9.32 13.60
CA ILE A 243 -0.26 10.77 13.39
C ILE A 243 1.06 11.52 13.50
N PHE A 244 1.07 12.79 13.13
CA PHE A 244 2.27 13.64 13.20
C PHE A 244 2.80 13.76 14.64
N ALA A 245 4.13 13.68 14.78
CA ALA A 245 4.86 13.74 16.03
C ALA A 245 4.56 15.01 16.84
N GLU A 246 4.28 16.12 16.17
CA GLU A 246 3.94 17.40 16.83
C GLU A 246 2.70 17.33 17.70
N ASN A 247 1.80 16.38 17.41
CA ASN A 247 0.58 16.15 18.17
C ASN A 247 0.76 15.13 19.32
N VAL A 248 1.92 14.43 19.39
CA VAL A 248 2.15 13.35 20.35
C VAL A 248 3.36 13.68 21.24
N PRO A 249 3.14 14.16 22.47
CA PRO A 249 4.24 14.46 23.39
C PRO A 249 5.17 13.27 23.61
N GLY A 250 6.48 13.53 23.52
CA GLY A 250 7.49 12.47 23.69
C GLY A 250 7.73 11.57 22.50
N CYS A 251 7.06 11.82 21.37
CA CYS A 251 7.29 11.11 20.13
C CYS A 251 8.75 11.18 19.69
N GLY A 252 9.37 10.02 19.44
CA GLY A 252 10.76 9.93 18.98
C GLY A 252 10.93 9.85 17.46
N GLY A 253 9.82 9.81 16.70
CA GLY A 253 9.79 9.69 15.25
C GLY A 253 9.25 10.94 14.54
N THR A 254 9.03 10.84 13.24
CA THR A 254 8.29 11.85 12.45
C THR A 254 6.78 11.70 12.65
N TYR A 255 6.35 10.46 12.88
CA TYR A 255 4.98 10.08 13.19
C TYR A 255 5.01 9.15 14.39
N CYS A 256 3.97 9.21 15.23
CA CYS A 256 3.80 8.29 16.35
C CYS A 256 2.34 7.86 16.49
N CYS A 257 2.16 6.72 17.13
CA CYS A 257 0.85 6.17 17.42
C CYS A 257 0.13 7.00 18.49
N SER A 258 -1.11 7.36 18.21
CA SER A 258 -2.05 7.95 19.17
C SER A 258 -3.38 7.19 19.13
N THR A 259 -4.26 7.44 20.07
CA THR A 259 -5.53 6.74 20.20
C THR A 259 -6.69 7.59 19.69
N TYR A 260 -7.71 6.93 19.16
CA TYR A 260 -9.00 7.56 18.94
C TYR A 260 -9.66 7.93 20.27
N CYS A 261 -10.50 8.94 20.24
CA CYS A 261 -11.27 9.42 21.39
C CYS A 261 -12.66 9.85 20.94
N ASP A 262 -13.61 9.73 21.86
CA ASP A 262 -14.99 10.16 21.66
C ASP A 262 -15.18 11.58 22.19
N LEU A 263 -15.52 12.51 21.30
CA LEU A 263 -15.75 13.93 21.62
C LEU A 263 -16.94 14.14 22.57
N SER A 264 -17.88 13.19 22.62
CA SER A 264 -19.01 13.22 23.54
C SER A 264 -18.63 12.81 24.96
N THR A 265 -17.47 12.16 25.13
CA THR A 265 -16.95 11.68 26.42
C THR A 265 -15.67 12.42 26.78
N PRO A 266 -15.72 13.43 27.68
CA PRO A 266 -14.54 14.23 27.99
C PRO A 266 -13.43 13.39 28.66
N ASP A 267 -12.17 13.74 28.32
CA ASP A 267 -10.92 13.40 29.03
C ASP A 267 -10.39 11.97 28.97
N THR A 268 -10.79 11.16 28.00
CA THR A 268 -10.17 9.83 27.80
C THR A 268 -8.68 9.93 27.49
N CYS A 269 -8.25 11.03 26.84
CA CYS A 269 -6.85 11.26 26.45
C CYS A 269 -5.91 11.51 27.62
N ALA A 270 -6.41 12.10 28.70
CA ALA A 270 -5.62 12.40 29.91
C ALA A 270 -5.06 11.15 30.61
N ALA A 271 -5.55 9.95 30.27
CA ALA A 271 -5.02 8.68 30.75
C ALA A 271 -3.62 8.37 30.16
N PHE A 272 -3.30 8.85 28.97
CA PHE A 272 -2.01 8.67 28.31
C PHE A 272 -1.03 9.81 28.69
N ASP A 273 -1.48 11.04 28.57
CA ASP A 273 -0.73 12.23 29.00
C ASP A 273 -1.72 13.34 29.38
N LYS A 274 -1.45 14.04 30.48
CA LYS A 274 -2.32 15.12 31.01
C LYS A 274 -2.39 16.36 30.11
N THR A 275 -1.48 16.50 29.18
CA THR A 275 -1.44 17.60 28.22
C THR A 275 -2.27 17.33 26.97
N LEU A 276 -2.76 16.09 26.80
CA LEU A 276 -3.58 15.71 25.67
C LEU A 276 -5.03 16.15 25.84
N SER A 277 -5.63 16.42 24.69
CA SER A 277 -7.07 16.64 24.54
C SER A 277 -7.59 15.79 23.39
N CYS A 278 -8.87 15.46 23.41
CA CYS A 278 -9.53 14.88 22.24
C CYS A 278 -9.72 15.98 21.19
N ILE A 279 -8.98 15.87 20.09
CA ILE A 279 -9.02 16.81 18.97
C ILE A 279 -10.00 16.27 17.94
N PRO A 280 -11.00 17.03 17.48
CA PRO A 280 -11.92 16.59 16.44
C PRO A 280 -11.18 16.14 15.19
N TRP A 281 -11.54 14.97 14.65
CA TRP A 281 -10.99 14.50 13.38
C TRP A 281 -11.49 15.31 12.20
N PHE A 282 -12.76 15.69 12.21
CA PHE A 282 -13.40 16.47 11.17
C PHE A 282 -13.52 17.95 11.58
N ASN A 283 -13.51 18.84 10.58
CA ASN A 283 -13.91 20.22 10.83
C ASN A 283 -15.41 20.29 11.21
N PRO A 284 -15.85 21.33 11.92
CA PRO A 284 -17.24 21.46 12.29
C PRO A 284 -18.18 21.43 11.09
N GLY A 285 -19.09 20.45 11.08
CA GLY A 285 -20.09 20.25 10.02
C GLY A 285 -19.59 19.51 8.78
N GLU A 286 -18.34 18.99 8.77
CA GLU A 286 -17.78 18.21 7.66
C GLU A 286 -17.74 16.70 7.96
N ALA A 287 -18.12 16.29 9.16
CA ALA A 287 -18.16 14.86 9.50
C ALA A 287 -19.22 14.12 8.69
N THR A 288 -18.83 12.97 8.17
CA THR A 288 -19.79 12.02 7.60
C THR A 288 -20.74 11.52 8.69
N PRO A 289 -22.04 11.34 8.40
CA PRO A 289 -23.00 10.83 9.38
C PRO A 289 -22.51 9.54 10.06
N GLY A 290 -22.46 9.57 11.41
CA GLY A 290 -21.96 8.48 12.24
C GLY A 290 -20.54 8.65 12.74
N TYR A 291 -19.79 9.64 12.24
CA TYR A 291 -18.43 9.96 12.70
C TYR A 291 -18.29 11.33 13.35
N GLU A 292 -19.41 11.96 13.72
CA GLU A 292 -19.44 13.33 14.26
C GLU A 292 -18.64 13.48 15.58
N ASP A 293 -18.59 12.38 16.37
CA ASP A 293 -17.92 12.34 17.66
C ASP A 293 -16.50 11.76 17.61
N VAL A 294 -15.97 11.47 16.40
CA VAL A 294 -14.64 10.94 16.26
C VAL A 294 -13.60 12.02 16.42
N GLY A 295 -12.68 11.78 17.34
CA GLY A 295 -11.49 12.58 17.57
C GLY A 295 -10.25 11.72 17.75
N VAL A 296 -9.11 12.38 17.90
CA VAL A 296 -7.81 11.76 18.19
C VAL A 296 -7.15 12.46 19.35
N CYS A 297 -6.51 11.69 20.22
CA CYS A 297 -5.78 12.25 21.35
C CYS A 297 -4.51 12.95 20.85
N GLY A 298 -4.39 14.24 21.18
CA GLY A 298 -3.25 15.04 20.77
C GLY A 298 -3.13 16.34 21.52
N VAL A 299 -2.02 17.05 21.30
CA VAL A 299 -1.88 18.45 21.74
C VAL A 299 -2.35 19.35 20.60
N MET A 300 -3.18 20.34 20.93
CA MET A 300 -3.52 21.37 19.96
C MET A 300 -2.29 22.26 19.73
N PRO A 301 -1.98 22.61 18.46
CA PRO A 301 -0.86 23.48 18.12
C PRO A 301 -1.02 24.91 18.65
#